data_ca7a715db6c0fe48d9b71d2044c105eb
#
_entry.id   ca7a715db6c0fe48d9b71d2044c105eb
#
_cell.length_a   1.000
_cell.length_b   1.000
_cell.length_c   1.000
_cell.angle_alpha   90.00
_cell.angle_beta   90.00
_cell.angle_gamma   90.00
#
_symmetry.space_group_name_H-M   'P 1'
#
loop_
_entity.id
_entity.type
_entity.pdbx_description
1 polymer ?
#
loop_
_entity_poly.entity_id
_entity_poly.type
_entity_poly.pdbx_seq_one_letter_code
_entity_poly.pdbx_strand_id
1 'polypeptide(L)'
;MNQRDGFSAAAALANGVASHGFDYLIVGAGFAGSVLAERLASELGRKVLLVDKRPHIGGNAYDRYDDSGVLIHPYGPHIFHTNSADIFEYLSKFTEWRPYQHRVLANVEGQSVPLPINLDTVNRLYGLNLTSFEMEKFLESVAEKKDRVLTSEDAVVSKVGRDLYNKFFRGYTRKHWGLDPSELDASVTSRIPTRTNRDDRYFADTFQAMPLHGYTHMFEKMLAHPNIKLMLNTDYREIVDLLPWKHMIYTGPVDAFFNCKYGKLPYRSVTFEHKTLPVDKFQPVGTVNFPNDYAYTRVTEFKHLTGQVHPSTSVVYEHPCAEGDPYYPVPRPENATLYKRYEAEAEQLDNVTFVGRLATYKYYNMDQVVGQSLAAFKRLREREMSTAEARIESLSVKPRGKLAQPA
;
A
#
# COMPACT_ATOMS: atom_id res chain seq x y z
N MET A 1 -28.64 -29.31 -19.85
CA MET A 1 -27.61 -29.96 -20.65
C MET A 1 -26.29 -29.79 -19.92
N ASN A 2 -25.63 -30.89 -19.65
CA ASN A 2 -24.66 -31.15 -18.60
C ASN A 2 -23.42 -30.26 -18.54
N GLN A 3 -23.19 -29.66 -17.37
CA GLN A 3 -21.91 -29.04 -16.92
C GLN A 3 -21.11 -30.08 -16.10
N ARG A 4 -20.66 -31.17 -16.65
CA ARG A 4 -19.86 -32.18 -15.92
C ARG A 4 -18.62 -32.69 -16.63
N ASP A 5 -18.21 -32.13 -17.75
CA ASP A 5 -17.08 -32.68 -18.54
C ASP A 5 -15.78 -31.82 -18.50
N GLY A 6 -15.69 -30.79 -17.68
CA GLY A 6 -14.48 -29.96 -17.58
C GLY A 6 -13.35 -30.50 -16.67
N PHE A 7 -13.62 -31.51 -15.84
CA PHE A 7 -12.64 -31.98 -14.84
C PHE A 7 -11.73 -33.14 -15.30
N SER A 8 -11.95 -33.68 -16.47
CA SER A 8 -11.22 -34.90 -16.92
C SER A 8 -9.87 -34.62 -17.59
N ALA A 9 -9.67 -33.45 -18.20
CA ALA A 9 -8.42 -33.16 -18.93
C ALA A 9 -7.24 -32.83 -18.02
N ALA A 10 -7.49 -32.20 -16.84
CA ALA A 10 -6.45 -31.85 -15.90
C ALA A 10 -5.85 -33.07 -15.15
N ALA A 11 -6.62 -34.14 -14.98
CA ALA A 11 -6.18 -35.36 -14.32
C ALA A 11 -5.27 -36.25 -15.17
N ALA A 12 -5.35 -36.16 -16.52
CA ALA A 12 -4.56 -36.97 -17.44
C ALA A 12 -3.10 -36.51 -17.63
N LEU A 13 -2.77 -35.27 -17.29
CA LEU A 13 -1.42 -34.73 -17.40
C LEU A 13 -0.56 -34.94 -16.15
N ALA A 14 -1.12 -35.53 -15.09
CA ALA A 14 -0.43 -35.70 -13.79
C ALA A 14 0.54 -36.89 -13.73
N ASN A 15 0.59 -37.75 -14.73
CA ASN A 15 1.45 -38.92 -14.71
C ASN A 15 2.48 -38.88 -15.86
N GLY A 16 3.67 -38.32 -15.58
CA GLY A 16 4.87 -38.67 -16.34
C GLY A 16 5.59 -37.58 -17.14
N VAL A 17 5.25 -36.30 -16.99
CA VAL A 17 6.09 -35.21 -17.54
C VAL A 17 6.71 -34.47 -16.36
N ALA A 18 8.04 -34.29 -16.35
CA ALA A 18 8.72 -33.43 -15.38
C ALA A 18 7.99 -32.08 -15.35
N SER A 19 7.40 -31.73 -14.21
CA SER A 19 6.47 -30.60 -14.05
C SER A 19 7.20 -29.30 -14.39
N HIS A 20 6.97 -28.74 -15.56
CA HIS A 20 7.42 -27.42 -15.97
C HIS A 20 6.51 -26.31 -15.38
N GLY A 21 5.79 -26.61 -14.30
CA GLY A 21 4.89 -25.69 -13.64
C GLY A 21 5.59 -24.74 -12.67
N PHE A 22 4.85 -23.73 -12.25
CA PHE A 22 5.27 -22.80 -11.19
C PHE A 22 4.89 -23.32 -9.81
N ASP A 23 5.73 -23.08 -8.81
CA ASP A 23 5.38 -23.35 -7.42
C ASP A 23 4.37 -22.31 -6.93
N TYR A 24 4.57 -21.03 -7.34
CA TYR A 24 3.70 -19.93 -6.97
C TYR A 24 3.25 -19.13 -8.19
N LEU A 25 1.94 -18.83 -8.22
CA LEU A 25 1.34 -17.80 -9.06
C LEU A 25 1.06 -16.58 -8.17
N ILE A 26 1.71 -15.45 -8.42
CA ILE A 26 1.51 -14.21 -7.67
C ILE A 26 0.78 -13.21 -8.55
N VAL A 27 -0.36 -12.71 -8.07
CA VAL A 27 -1.20 -11.75 -8.78
C VAL A 27 -0.99 -10.36 -8.19
N GLY A 28 -0.40 -9.47 -8.98
CA GLY A 28 -0.05 -8.10 -8.64
C GLY A 28 1.44 -7.89 -8.36
N ALA A 29 2.07 -7.02 -9.17
CA ALA A 29 3.51 -6.70 -9.12
C ALA A 29 3.83 -5.44 -8.28
N GLY A 30 2.99 -5.09 -7.29
CA GLY A 30 3.28 -4.07 -6.27
C GLY A 30 4.16 -4.60 -5.14
N PHE A 31 4.31 -3.83 -4.05
CA PHE A 31 5.14 -4.23 -2.90
C PHE A 31 4.81 -5.63 -2.37
N ALA A 32 3.52 -5.95 -2.19
CA ALA A 32 3.14 -7.24 -1.62
C ALA A 32 3.62 -8.42 -2.48
N GLY A 33 3.30 -8.40 -3.78
CA GLY A 33 3.70 -9.47 -4.68
C GLY A 33 5.20 -9.54 -4.92
N SER A 34 5.86 -8.40 -5.07
CA SER A 34 7.32 -8.35 -5.33
C SER A 34 8.14 -8.85 -4.14
N VAL A 35 7.78 -8.48 -2.90
CA VAL A 35 8.44 -9.00 -1.69
C VAL A 35 8.28 -10.51 -1.57
N LEU A 36 7.08 -11.03 -1.82
CA LEU A 36 6.83 -12.47 -1.75
C LEU A 36 7.52 -13.22 -2.89
N ALA A 37 7.53 -12.68 -4.10
CA ALA A 37 8.24 -13.28 -5.23
C ALA A 37 9.73 -13.40 -4.92
N GLU A 38 10.33 -12.32 -4.44
CA GLU A 38 11.75 -12.27 -4.08
C GLU A 38 12.08 -13.28 -2.96
N ARG A 39 11.31 -13.26 -1.85
CA ARG A 39 11.58 -14.18 -0.73
C ARG A 39 11.41 -15.65 -1.11
N LEU A 40 10.37 -15.99 -1.85
CA LEU A 40 10.12 -17.37 -2.29
C LEU A 40 11.18 -17.87 -3.27
N ALA A 41 11.63 -17.00 -4.16
CA ALA A 41 12.66 -17.37 -5.13
C ALA A 41 14.05 -17.45 -4.49
N SER A 42 14.44 -16.45 -3.70
CA SER A 42 15.80 -16.34 -3.15
C SER A 42 16.04 -17.26 -1.95
N GLU A 43 15.09 -17.39 -1.02
CA GLU A 43 15.27 -18.22 0.18
C GLU A 43 14.83 -19.67 0.00
N LEU A 44 13.77 -19.94 -0.78
CA LEU A 44 13.24 -21.28 -0.95
C LEU A 44 13.50 -21.89 -2.34
N GLY A 45 14.15 -21.15 -3.24
CA GLY A 45 14.43 -21.61 -4.61
C GLY A 45 13.18 -21.87 -5.46
N ARG A 46 12.01 -21.31 -5.08
CA ARG A 46 10.73 -21.61 -5.71
C ARG A 46 10.61 -20.92 -7.07
N LYS A 47 9.94 -21.60 -8.01
CA LYS A 47 9.59 -21.03 -9.32
C LYS A 47 8.34 -20.19 -9.18
N VAL A 48 8.46 -18.91 -9.45
CA VAL A 48 7.40 -17.91 -9.30
C VAL A 48 7.00 -17.35 -10.65
N LEU A 49 5.70 -17.33 -10.94
CA LEU A 49 5.11 -16.50 -11.98
C LEU A 49 4.43 -15.31 -11.33
N LEU A 50 4.92 -14.11 -11.61
CA LEU A 50 4.35 -12.85 -11.14
C LEU A 50 3.61 -12.17 -12.29
N VAL A 51 2.30 -11.97 -12.12
CA VAL A 51 1.40 -11.45 -13.16
C VAL A 51 0.81 -10.11 -12.73
N ASP A 52 0.79 -9.14 -13.61
CA ASP A 52 0.06 -7.89 -13.40
C ASP A 52 -0.68 -7.46 -14.67
N LYS A 53 -1.90 -6.94 -14.49
CA LYS A 53 -2.71 -6.36 -15.58
C LYS A 53 -2.11 -5.08 -16.17
N ARG A 54 -1.25 -4.39 -15.41
CA ARG A 54 -0.56 -3.16 -15.82
C ARG A 54 0.69 -3.49 -16.65
N PRO A 55 1.15 -2.55 -17.50
CA PRO A 55 2.35 -2.71 -18.33
C PRO A 55 3.66 -2.54 -17.55
N HIS A 56 3.63 -2.40 -16.23
CA HIS A 56 4.79 -2.10 -15.40
C HIS A 56 4.72 -2.81 -14.04
N ILE A 57 5.87 -2.98 -13.42
CA ILE A 57 6.05 -3.42 -12.03
C ILE A 57 5.89 -2.24 -11.06
N GLY A 58 5.95 -2.51 -9.76
CA GLY A 58 5.91 -1.49 -8.69
C GLY A 58 4.50 -1.11 -8.22
N GLY A 59 3.45 -1.57 -8.92
CA GLY A 59 2.06 -1.24 -8.57
C GLY A 59 1.84 0.27 -8.52
N ASN A 60 1.26 0.78 -7.42
CA ASN A 60 1.05 2.24 -7.26
C ASN A 60 2.34 3.01 -6.94
N ALA A 61 3.41 2.34 -6.51
CA ALA A 61 4.71 2.97 -6.29
C ALA A 61 5.56 3.10 -7.56
N TYR A 62 5.04 2.65 -8.71
CA TYR A 62 5.70 2.82 -10.00
C TYR A 62 6.05 4.29 -10.25
N ASP A 63 7.28 4.52 -10.69
CA ASP A 63 7.77 5.81 -11.15
C ASP A 63 8.42 5.69 -12.53
N ARG A 64 8.46 6.79 -13.24
CA ARG A 64 9.06 6.89 -14.57
C ARG A 64 9.49 8.33 -14.87
N TYR A 65 10.37 8.49 -15.79
CA TYR A 65 10.63 9.80 -16.36
C TYR A 65 9.47 10.23 -17.27
N ASP A 66 9.06 11.50 -17.16
CA ASP A 66 8.12 12.09 -18.10
C ASP A 66 8.84 12.48 -19.42
N ASP A 67 8.10 13.04 -20.37
CA ASP A 67 8.65 13.41 -21.68
C ASP A 67 9.68 14.54 -21.62
N SER A 68 9.77 15.25 -20.51
CA SER A 68 10.78 16.28 -20.25
C SER A 68 11.99 15.76 -19.47
N GLY A 69 11.99 14.51 -19.04
CA GLY A 69 13.07 13.90 -18.26
C GLY A 69 12.97 14.11 -16.74
N VAL A 70 11.83 14.54 -16.23
CA VAL A 70 11.58 14.63 -14.78
C VAL A 70 11.03 13.30 -14.27
N LEU A 71 11.62 12.76 -13.20
CA LEU A 71 11.13 11.54 -12.55
C LEU A 71 9.83 11.82 -11.79
N ILE A 72 8.74 11.18 -12.22
CA ILE A 72 7.39 11.36 -11.68
C ILE A 72 6.83 10.06 -11.12
N HIS A 73 5.86 10.18 -10.20
CA HIS A 73 5.06 9.07 -9.70
C HIS A 73 3.65 9.14 -10.31
N PRO A 74 3.33 8.31 -11.33
CA PRO A 74 2.06 8.40 -12.06
C PRO A 74 0.81 8.20 -11.19
N TYR A 75 0.94 7.49 -10.08
CA TYR A 75 -0.14 7.19 -9.15
C TYR A 75 -0.07 7.99 -7.84
N GLY A 76 0.44 9.23 -7.93
CA GLY A 76 0.63 10.11 -6.78
C GLY A 76 1.91 9.83 -5.98
N PRO A 77 2.28 10.76 -5.08
CA PRO A 77 3.54 10.68 -4.36
C PRO A 77 3.58 9.48 -3.42
N HIS A 78 4.67 8.74 -3.47
CA HIS A 78 5.00 7.68 -2.54
C HIS A 78 6.29 8.06 -1.81
N ILE A 79 6.22 8.26 -0.50
CA ILE A 79 7.36 8.60 0.37
C ILE A 79 7.54 7.44 1.34
N PHE A 80 8.75 6.87 1.37
CA PHE A 80 9.04 5.77 2.28
C PHE A 80 9.38 6.29 3.67
N HIS A 81 8.68 5.76 4.67
CA HIS A 81 8.94 6.01 6.08
C HIS A 81 8.62 4.78 6.91
N THR A 82 9.37 4.51 7.96
CA THR A 82 9.14 3.40 8.88
C THR A 82 9.90 3.60 10.19
N ASN A 83 9.42 2.95 11.25
CA ASN A 83 10.16 2.76 12.51
C ASN A 83 10.83 1.38 12.59
N SER A 84 10.58 0.48 11.63
CA SER A 84 11.14 -0.86 11.61
C SER A 84 12.50 -0.89 10.92
N ALA A 85 13.56 -1.16 11.69
CA ALA A 85 14.89 -1.39 11.15
C ALA A 85 14.91 -2.59 10.18
N ASP A 86 14.24 -3.67 10.53
CA ASP A 86 14.19 -4.90 9.70
C ASP A 86 13.62 -4.64 8.31
N ILE A 87 12.54 -3.82 8.22
CA ILE A 87 11.93 -3.46 6.94
C ILE A 87 12.87 -2.55 6.13
N PHE A 88 13.48 -1.57 6.79
CA PHE A 88 14.42 -0.68 6.15
C PHE A 88 15.65 -1.44 5.62
N GLU A 89 16.24 -2.29 6.42
CA GLU A 89 17.38 -3.15 6.04
C GLU A 89 17.03 -4.12 4.92
N TYR A 90 15.83 -4.73 4.97
CA TYR A 90 15.37 -5.60 3.90
C TYR A 90 15.32 -4.89 2.56
N LEU A 91 14.68 -3.72 2.49
CA LEU A 91 14.57 -2.94 1.26
C LEU A 91 15.92 -2.35 0.81
N SER A 92 16.82 -2.05 1.74
CA SER A 92 18.18 -1.56 1.46
C SER A 92 19.05 -2.54 0.64
N LYS A 93 18.65 -3.80 0.56
CA LYS A 93 19.29 -4.78 -0.33
C LYS A 93 19.06 -4.45 -1.82
N PHE A 94 18.03 -3.68 -2.14
CA PHE A 94 17.59 -3.43 -3.51
C PHE A 94 17.72 -1.98 -3.94
N THR A 95 18.04 -1.07 -3.02
CA THR A 95 18.22 0.35 -3.34
C THR A 95 19.21 1.01 -2.39
N GLU A 96 19.83 2.07 -2.86
CA GLU A 96 20.43 3.09 -2.02
C GLU A 96 19.36 4.11 -1.66
N TRP A 97 19.48 4.74 -0.49
CA TRP A 97 18.51 5.66 0.03
C TRP A 97 19.03 7.10 0.00
N ARG A 98 18.21 8.01 -0.50
CA ARG A 98 18.35 9.44 -0.31
C ARG A 98 17.54 9.85 0.93
N PRO A 99 18.15 10.34 2.00
CA PRO A 99 17.41 10.88 3.14
C PRO A 99 16.44 11.98 2.70
N TYR A 100 15.18 11.86 3.12
CA TYR A 100 14.14 12.80 2.76
C TYR A 100 13.09 12.92 3.86
N GLN A 101 12.99 14.10 4.44
CA GLN A 101 11.95 14.44 5.41
C GLN A 101 10.83 15.20 4.70
N HIS A 102 9.67 14.58 4.59
CA HIS A 102 8.53 15.17 3.89
C HIS A 102 7.97 16.35 4.69
N ARG A 103 7.79 17.47 4.01
CA ARG A 103 7.14 18.67 4.52
C ARG A 103 5.92 18.99 3.67
N VAL A 104 4.85 19.35 4.35
CA VAL A 104 3.56 19.69 3.74
C VAL A 104 3.13 21.07 4.23
N LEU A 105 2.66 21.89 3.32
CA LEU A 105 1.91 23.10 3.66
C LEU A 105 0.42 22.87 3.38
N ALA A 106 -0.42 23.57 4.10
CA ALA A 106 -1.84 23.69 3.78
C ALA A 106 -2.13 25.15 3.36
N ASN A 107 -2.83 25.32 2.25
CA ASN A 107 -3.39 26.61 1.89
C ASN A 107 -4.74 26.78 2.60
N VAL A 108 -4.78 27.68 3.56
CA VAL A 108 -5.94 27.92 4.41
C VAL A 108 -6.21 29.44 4.41
N GLU A 109 -7.38 29.85 3.95
CA GLU A 109 -7.77 31.28 3.89
C GLU A 109 -6.71 32.13 3.16
N GLY A 110 -6.12 31.59 2.09
CA GLY A 110 -5.08 32.26 1.31
C GLY A 110 -3.69 32.25 1.93
N GLN A 111 -3.51 31.65 3.12
CA GLN A 111 -2.23 31.54 3.79
C GLN A 111 -1.64 30.12 3.63
N SER A 112 -0.34 30.03 3.34
CA SER A 112 0.40 28.76 3.34
C SER A 112 1.02 28.52 4.70
N VAL A 113 0.47 27.54 5.43
CA VAL A 113 0.89 27.22 6.79
C VAL A 113 1.32 25.76 6.93
N PRO A 114 2.24 25.40 7.85
CA PRO A 114 2.68 24.02 8.02
C PRO A 114 1.56 23.05 8.36
N LEU A 115 1.67 21.82 7.82
CA LEU A 115 0.86 20.66 8.20
C LEU A 115 1.83 19.47 8.42
N PRO A 116 1.75 18.75 9.55
CA PRO A 116 0.77 18.78 10.64
C PRO A 116 0.72 20.11 11.37
N ILE A 117 -0.46 20.41 11.98
CA ILE A 117 -0.66 21.60 12.81
C ILE A 117 0.43 21.67 13.88
N ASN A 118 1.18 22.75 13.92
CA ASN A 118 2.26 23.02 14.85
C ASN A 118 2.22 24.47 15.37
N LEU A 119 3.22 24.87 16.14
CA LEU A 119 3.30 26.22 16.70
C LEU A 119 3.29 27.31 15.62
N ASP A 120 4.02 27.10 14.51
CA ASP A 120 4.05 28.07 13.41
C ASP A 120 2.73 28.13 12.65
N THR A 121 1.99 27.02 12.56
CA THR A 121 0.65 26.98 11.96
C THR A 121 -0.30 27.91 12.68
N VAL A 122 -0.37 27.81 14.02
CA VAL A 122 -1.27 28.60 14.84
C VAL A 122 -0.83 30.06 14.89
N ASN A 123 0.47 30.31 15.10
CA ASN A 123 0.99 31.67 15.15
C ASN A 123 0.73 32.43 13.85
N ARG A 124 0.98 31.81 12.68
CA ARG A 124 0.77 32.47 11.39
C ARG A 124 -0.71 32.69 11.10
N LEU A 125 -1.54 31.64 11.30
CA LEU A 125 -2.96 31.66 10.95
C LEU A 125 -3.74 32.72 11.74
N TYR A 126 -3.41 32.88 13.02
CA TYR A 126 -4.12 33.81 13.93
C TYR A 126 -3.35 35.10 14.24
N GLY A 127 -2.18 35.32 13.65
CA GLY A 127 -1.35 36.50 13.94
C GLY A 127 -0.84 36.53 15.39
N LEU A 128 -0.61 35.36 16.00
CA LEU A 128 -0.16 35.22 17.37
C LEU A 128 1.36 35.04 17.46
N ASN A 129 1.90 35.13 18.66
CA ASN A 129 3.30 34.86 18.93
C ASN A 129 3.46 33.99 20.19
N LEU A 130 2.77 32.85 20.18
CA LEU A 130 2.77 31.88 21.27
C LEU A 130 4.15 31.20 21.40
N THR A 131 4.53 30.91 22.61
CA THR A 131 5.57 29.92 22.94
C THR A 131 4.96 28.50 22.91
N SER A 132 5.81 27.48 22.99
CA SER A 132 5.34 26.09 23.04
C SER A 132 4.39 25.83 24.22
N PHE A 133 4.66 26.41 25.37
CA PHE A 133 3.83 26.30 26.56
C PHE A 133 2.46 27.00 26.39
N GLU A 134 2.45 28.18 25.78
CA GLU A 134 1.20 28.91 25.49
C GLU A 134 0.39 28.20 24.41
N MET A 135 1.06 27.53 23.46
CA MET A 135 0.41 26.68 22.45
C MET A 135 -0.34 25.49 23.09
N GLU A 136 0.23 24.86 24.12
CA GLU A 136 -0.48 23.81 24.87
C GLU A 136 -1.77 24.34 25.50
N LYS A 137 -1.69 25.46 26.19
CA LYS A 137 -2.87 26.11 26.78
C LYS A 137 -3.88 26.56 25.74
N PHE A 138 -3.42 27.07 24.61
CA PHE A 138 -4.31 27.42 23.50
C PHE A 138 -5.10 26.21 23.02
N LEU A 139 -4.41 25.10 22.74
CA LEU A 139 -5.05 23.86 22.29
C LEU A 139 -6.04 23.32 23.35
N GLU A 140 -5.64 23.31 24.63
CA GLU A 140 -6.53 22.90 25.72
C GLU A 140 -7.79 23.79 25.82
N SER A 141 -7.67 25.10 25.54
CA SER A 141 -8.77 26.04 25.61
C SER A 141 -9.79 25.91 24.47
N VAL A 142 -9.34 25.45 23.29
CA VAL A 142 -10.20 25.30 22.08
C VAL A 142 -10.67 23.88 21.86
N ALA A 143 -10.03 22.88 22.49
CA ALA A 143 -10.39 21.47 22.36
C ALA A 143 -11.81 21.18 22.87
N GLU A 144 -12.58 20.43 22.09
CA GLU A 144 -13.90 19.93 22.51
C GLU A 144 -13.73 18.61 23.28
N LYS A 145 -14.03 18.62 24.58
CA LYS A 145 -13.99 17.40 25.39
C LYS A 145 -15.00 16.38 24.88
N LYS A 146 -14.55 15.15 24.69
CA LYS A 146 -15.37 14.02 24.24
C LYS A 146 -15.23 12.86 25.22
N ASP A 147 -16.35 12.29 25.65
CA ASP A 147 -16.34 11.10 26.50
C ASP A 147 -15.81 9.87 25.77
N ARG A 148 -16.06 9.80 24.45
CA ARG A 148 -15.54 8.77 23.55
C ARG A 148 -15.14 9.38 22.23
N VAL A 149 -14.02 8.93 21.69
CA VAL A 149 -13.53 9.29 20.36
C VAL A 149 -13.86 8.14 19.41
N LEU A 150 -14.92 8.26 18.65
CA LEU A 150 -15.43 7.22 17.76
C LEU A 150 -15.22 7.58 16.28
N THR A 151 -15.35 8.86 15.96
CA THR A 151 -15.30 9.34 14.58
C THR A 151 -14.03 10.13 14.29
N SER A 152 -13.75 10.30 13.00
CA SER A 152 -12.67 11.15 12.52
C SER A 152 -12.84 12.62 12.97
N GLU A 153 -14.09 13.11 13.06
CA GLU A 153 -14.38 14.42 13.62
C GLU A 153 -14.00 14.48 15.10
N ASP A 154 -14.45 13.51 15.92
CA ASP A 154 -14.13 13.50 17.36
C ASP A 154 -12.61 13.49 17.60
N ALA A 155 -11.87 12.70 16.80
CA ALA A 155 -10.42 12.60 16.92
C ALA A 155 -9.69 13.92 16.68
N VAL A 156 -10.24 14.79 15.85
CA VAL A 156 -9.64 16.10 15.54
C VAL A 156 -10.12 17.17 16.50
N VAL A 157 -11.46 17.32 16.69
CA VAL A 157 -11.98 18.42 17.53
C VAL A 157 -11.55 18.28 18.97
N SER A 158 -11.33 17.06 19.46
CA SER A 158 -10.81 16.81 20.80
C SER A 158 -9.35 17.24 21.01
N LYS A 159 -8.61 17.50 19.92
CA LYS A 159 -7.19 17.92 19.97
C LYS A 159 -7.01 19.39 19.62
N VAL A 160 -7.67 19.86 18.57
CA VAL A 160 -7.40 21.17 17.98
C VAL A 160 -8.61 22.11 17.94
N GLY A 161 -9.78 21.64 18.38
CA GLY A 161 -11.02 22.40 18.39
C GLY A 161 -11.69 22.56 17.03
N ARG A 162 -12.87 23.17 17.05
CA ARG A 162 -13.81 23.25 15.90
C ARG A 162 -13.26 24.10 14.75
N ASP A 163 -12.61 25.21 15.06
CA ASP A 163 -12.16 26.14 14.02
C ASP A 163 -11.03 25.52 13.18
N LEU A 164 -9.98 24.98 13.80
CA LEU A 164 -8.90 24.29 13.10
C LEU A 164 -9.41 23.03 12.39
N TYR A 165 -10.35 22.31 12.97
CA TYR A 165 -11.03 21.19 12.30
C TYR A 165 -11.68 21.63 10.98
N ASN A 166 -12.47 22.71 10.98
CA ASN A 166 -13.12 23.21 9.78
C ASN A 166 -12.09 23.70 8.73
N LYS A 167 -11.03 24.35 9.17
CA LYS A 167 -10.00 24.92 8.29
C LYS A 167 -9.13 23.85 7.60
N PHE A 168 -8.77 22.78 8.29
CA PHE A 168 -7.77 21.82 7.79
C PHE A 168 -8.33 20.44 7.43
N PHE A 169 -9.36 19.96 8.14
CA PHE A 169 -9.75 18.55 8.07
C PHE A 169 -11.09 18.31 7.39
N ARG A 170 -12.12 19.06 7.71
CA ARG A 170 -13.48 18.77 7.28
C ARG A 170 -13.62 18.79 5.75
N GLY A 171 -13.21 19.86 5.11
CA GLY A 171 -13.28 20.01 3.65
C GLY A 171 -12.38 19.01 2.92
N TYR A 172 -11.14 18.83 3.41
CA TYR A 172 -10.20 17.86 2.86
C TYR A 172 -10.79 16.43 2.93
N THR A 173 -11.31 16.04 4.09
CA THR A 173 -11.88 14.71 4.31
C THR A 173 -13.09 14.46 3.43
N ARG A 174 -13.99 15.44 3.31
CA ARG A 174 -15.14 15.36 2.39
C ARG A 174 -14.74 15.15 0.94
N LYS A 175 -13.73 15.88 0.46
CA LYS A 175 -13.20 15.70 -0.90
C LYS A 175 -12.57 14.30 -1.04
N HIS A 176 -11.72 13.91 -0.11
CA HIS A 176 -10.96 12.66 -0.20
C HIS A 176 -11.85 11.42 -0.07
N TRP A 177 -12.74 11.41 0.91
CA TRP A 177 -13.57 10.24 1.23
C TRP A 177 -14.97 10.27 0.64
N GLY A 178 -15.46 11.43 0.22
CA GLY A 178 -16.86 11.62 -0.20
C GLY A 178 -17.87 11.54 0.95
N LEU A 179 -17.39 11.59 2.18
CA LEU A 179 -18.15 11.44 3.43
C LEU A 179 -17.76 12.55 4.40
N ASP A 180 -18.68 12.89 5.33
CA ASP A 180 -18.34 13.79 6.42
C ASP A 180 -17.42 13.06 7.43
N PRO A 181 -16.45 13.75 8.07
CA PRO A 181 -15.59 13.12 9.08
C PRO A 181 -16.35 12.43 10.23
N SER A 182 -17.59 12.87 10.53
CA SER A 182 -18.45 12.23 11.52
C SER A 182 -18.97 10.84 11.10
N GLU A 183 -18.86 10.48 9.81
CA GLU A 183 -19.27 9.19 9.26
C GLU A 183 -18.10 8.20 9.11
N LEU A 184 -16.88 8.64 9.40
CA LEU A 184 -15.65 7.87 9.24
C LEU A 184 -15.06 7.49 10.60
N ASP A 185 -14.40 6.33 10.64
CA ASP A 185 -13.69 5.85 11.82
C ASP A 185 -12.58 6.84 12.25
N ALA A 186 -12.34 6.95 13.55
CA ALA A 186 -11.34 7.84 14.14
C ALA A 186 -9.93 7.62 13.58
N SER A 187 -9.58 6.42 13.14
CA SER A 187 -8.27 6.07 12.58
C SER A 187 -7.89 6.85 11.33
N VAL A 188 -8.86 7.41 10.60
CA VAL A 188 -8.63 8.21 9.39
C VAL A 188 -7.74 9.43 9.68
N THR A 189 -8.02 10.13 10.77
CA THR A 189 -7.33 11.39 11.12
C THR A 189 -6.45 11.30 12.36
N SER A 190 -6.67 10.32 13.24
CA SER A 190 -5.91 10.18 14.51
C SER A 190 -4.40 9.98 14.29
N ARG A 191 -4.00 9.48 13.12
CA ARG A 191 -2.60 9.31 12.71
C ARG A 191 -1.86 10.61 12.40
N ILE A 192 -2.58 11.72 12.18
CA ILE A 192 -1.96 13.01 11.91
C ILE A 192 -1.63 13.65 13.26
N PRO A 193 -0.35 13.90 13.58
CA PRO A 193 0.04 14.49 14.86
C PRO A 193 -0.37 15.96 14.94
N THR A 194 -0.54 16.45 16.15
CA THR A 194 -0.58 17.89 16.49
C THR A 194 0.62 18.16 17.37
N ARG A 195 1.36 19.22 17.10
CA ARG A 195 2.61 19.54 17.79
C ARG A 195 2.55 20.93 18.44
N THR A 196 3.14 21.05 19.62
CA THR A 196 3.25 22.32 20.33
C THR A 196 4.57 23.04 20.07
N ASN A 197 5.46 22.43 19.31
CA ASN A 197 6.74 22.98 18.88
C ASN A 197 6.74 23.34 17.38
N ARG A 198 7.91 23.72 16.82
CA ARG A 198 8.06 24.12 15.42
C ARG A 198 8.43 22.95 14.46
N ASP A 199 8.35 21.70 14.89
CA ASP A 199 8.64 20.55 14.02
C ASP A 199 7.58 20.44 12.92
N ASP A 200 8.00 20.71 11.69
CA ASP A 200 7.15 20.73 10.47
C ASP A 200 7.24 19.45 9.64
N ARG A 201 7.97 18.44 10.10
CA ARG A 201 8.06 17.15 9.40
C ARG A 201 6.70 16.47 9.40
N TYR A 202 6.30 15.99 8.23
CA TYR A 202 4.99 15.31 8.10
C TYR A 202 4.97 13.98 8.86
N PHE A 203 6.05 13.20 8.78
CA PHE A 203 6.24 11.95 9.51
C PHE A 203 7.16 12.16 10.72
N ALA A 204 6.98 11.30 11.73
CA ALA A 204 7.83 11.24 12.91
C ALA A 204 8.73 10.00 12.95
N ASP A 205 8.66 9.16 11.92
CA ASP A 205 9.36 7.88 11.83
C ASP A 205 10.88 8.06 11.81
N THR A 206 11.59 7.07 12.34
CA THR A 206 13.05 7.04 12.42
C THR A 206 13.70 7.03 11.04
N PHE A 207 13.19 6.20 10.14
CA PHE A 207 13.67 6.09 8.78
C PHE A 207 12.71 6.80 7.83
N GLN A 208 13.20 7.83 7.14
CA GLN A 208 12.46 8.60 6.15
C GLN A 208 13.37 8.83 4.95
N ALA A 209 13.04 8.26 3.81
CA ALA A 209 13.90 8.31 2.64
C ALA A 209 13.15 8.07 1.33
N MET A 210 13.80 8.38 0.24
CA MET A 210 13.39 8.02 -1.12
C MET A 210 14.43 7.09 -1.73
N PRO A 211 14.03 6.09 -2.54
CA PRO A 211 14.99 5.32 -3.32
C PRO A 211 15.82 6.25 -4.22
N LEU A 212 17.14 6.16 -4.15
CA LEU A 212 18.03 7.10 -4.85
C LEU A 212 17.80 7.12 -6.38
N HIS A 213 17.47 5.96 -6.95
CA HIS A 213 17.25 5.77 -8.39
C HIS A 213 15.76 5.52 -8.74
N GLY A 214 14.85 5.83 -7.81
CA GLY A 214 13.43 5.59 -7.96
C GLY A 214 12.96 4.20 -7.51
N TYR A 215 11.65 4.08 -7.36
CA TYR A 215 11.02 2.82 -6.94
C TYR A 215 11.09 1.74 -8.00
N THR A 216 10.87 2.09 -9.26
CA THR A 216 10.90 1.12 -10.36
C THR A 216 12.24 0.40 -10.42
N HIS A 217 13.35 1.13 -10.30
CA HIS A 217 14.68 0.53 -10.24
C HIS A 217 14.88 -0.40 -9.03
N MET A 218 14.32 -0.04 -7.86
CA MET A 218 14.32 -0.91 -6.68
C MET A 218 13.54 -2.21 -6.96
N PHE A 219 12.38 -2.13 -7.60
CA PHE A 219 11.60 -3.31 -7.98
C PHE A 219 12.29 -4.17 -9.03
N GLU A 220 12.97 -3.56 -10.01
CA GLU A 220 13.79 -4.29 -10.99
C GLU A 220 14.84 -5.14 -10.31
N LYS A 221 15.58 -4.57 -9.34
CA LYS A 221 16.58 -5.31 -8.55
C LYS A 221 15.95 -6.41 -7.70
N MET A 222 14.80 -6.14 -7.08
CA MET A 222 14.09 -7.12 -6.27
C MET A 222 13.61 -8.32 -7.09
N LEU A 223 13.20 -8.10 -8.33
CA LEU A 223 12.65 -9.12 -9.20
C LEU A 223 13.69 -9.77 -10.14
N ALA A 224 14.95 -9.35 -10.09
CA ALA A 224 16.04 -9.86 -10.92
C ALA A 224 16.56 -11.23 -10.44
N HIS A 225 15.67 -12.21 -10.32
CA HIS A 225 16.03 -13.59 -9.92
C HIS A 225 15.61 -14.58 -11.01
N PRO A 226 16.44 -15.58 -11.39
CA PRO A 226 16.16 -16.49 -12.50
C PRO A 226 14.86 -17.31 -12.32
N ASN A 227 14.47 -17.56 -11.08
CA ASN A 227 13.26 -18.29 -10.75
C ASN A 227 11.99 -17.41 -10.76
N ILE A 228 12.11 -16.11 -10.98
CA ILE A 228 10.96 -15.20 -11.12
C ILE A 228 10.72 -14.96 -12.61
N LYS A 229 9.50 -15.23 -13.06
CA LYS A 229 9.01 -14.88 -14.39
C LYS A 229 7.95 -13.81 -14.27
N LEU A 230 8.07 -12.75 -15.06
CA LEU A 230 7.12 -11.64 -15.12
C LEU A 230 6.20 -11.80 -16.31
N MET A 231 4.91 -11.57 -16.10
CA MET A 231 3.91 -11.49 -17.14
C MET A 231 3.06 -10.23 -16.89
N LEU A 232 3.38 -9.18 -17.61
CA LEU A 232 2.71 -7.86 -17.53
C LEU A 232 1.65 -7.76 -18.64
N ASN A 233 0.79 -6.73 -18.58
CA ASN A 233 -0.35 -6.56 -19.48
C ASN A 233 -1.27 -7.78 -19.53
N THR A 234 -1.40 -8.53 -18.43
CA THR A 234 -2.14 -9.80 -18.40
C THR A 234 -3.03 -9.86 -17.18
N ASP A 235 -4.32 -10.02 -17.35
CA ASP A 235 -5.21 -10.39 -16.25
C ASP A 235 -4.95 -11.86 -15.88
N TYR A 236 -4.77 -12.14 -14.60
CA TYR A 236 -4.50 -13.51 -14.13
C TYR A 236 -5.60 -14.50 -14.53
N ARG A 237 -6.83 -14.04 -14.73
CA ARG A 237 -7.96 -14.86 -15.16
C ARG A 237 -7.77 -15.44 -16.56
N GLU A 238 -6.97 -14.79 -17.39
CA GLU A 238 -6.66 -15.26 -18.75
C GLU A 238 -5.73 -16.48 -18.75
N ILE A 239 -4.95 -16.66 -17.65
CA ILE A 239 -3.88 -17.65 -17.62
C ILE A 239 -4.01 -18.67 -16.48
N VAL A 240 -4.86 -18.40 -15.49
CA VAL A 240 -4.95 -19.21 -14.25
C VAL A 240 -5.24 -20.68 -14.50
N ASP A 241 -6.02 -20.99 -15.54
CA ASP A 241 -6.39 -22.35 -15.94
C ASP A 241 -5.47 -22.92 -17.04
N LEU A 242 -4.58 -22.10 -17.60
CA LEU A 242 -3.70 -22.51 -18.70
C LEU A 242 -2.32 -22.96 -18.21
N LEU A 243 -1.87 -22.47 -17.07
CA LEU A 243 -0.53 -22.74 -16.53
C LEU A 243 -0.62 -23.48 -15.20
N PRO A 244 0.12 -24.58 -15.00
CA PRO A 244 0.12 -25.30 -13.74
C PRO A 244 0.86 -24.51 -12.65
N TRP A 245 0.21 -24.33 -11.52
CA TRP A 245 0.75 -23.72 -10.30
C TRP A 245 0.27 -24.49 -9.06
N LYS A 246 0.96 -24.36 -7.92
CA LYS A 246 0.63 -25.07 -6.69
C LYS A 246 -0.07 -24.18 -5.68
N HIS A 247 0.37 -22.93 -5.53
CA HIS A 247 -0.17 -21.97 -4.57
C HIS A 247 -0.27 -20.59 -5.20
N MET A 248 -1.40 -19.91 -4.97
CA MET A 248 -1.62 -18.54 -5.44
C MET A 248 -1.42 -17.55 -4.32
N ILE A 249 -0.76 -16.43 -4.62
CA ILE A 249 -0.73 -15.24 -3.77
C ILE A 249 -1.50 -14.15 -4.49
N TYR A 250 -2.60 -13.69 -3.90
CA TYR A 250 -3.47 -12.69 -4.50
C TYR A 250 -3.37 -11.37 -3.76
N THR A 251 -3.07 -10.29 -4.50
CA THR A 251 -2.89 -8.95 -3.92
C THR A 251 -3.93 -7.93 -4.40
N GLY A 252 -4.84 -8.33 -5.27
CA GLY A 252 -5.92 -7.50 -5.80
C GLY A 252 -7.10 -7.36 -4.82
N PRO A 253 -8.17 -6.66 -5.21
CA PRO A 253 -9.38 -6.53 -4.38
C PRO A 253 -10.01 -7.90 -4.09
N VAL A 254 -10.23 -8.19 -2.80
CA VAL A 254 -10.74 -9.50 -2.38
C VAL A 254 -12.14 -9.79 -2.92
N ASP A 255 -13.00 -8.79 -2.98
CA ASP A 255 -14.35 -8.91 -3.54
C ASP A 255 -14.32 -9.28 -5.04
N ALA A 256 -13.37 -8.70 -5.79
CA ALA A 256 -13.17 -9.03 -7.20
C ALA A 256 -12.71 -10.48 -7.42
N PHE A 257 -11.91 -11.04 -6.50
CA PHE A 257 -11.53 -12.45 -6.53
C PHE A 257 -12.76 -13.36 -6.46
N PHE A 258 -13.71 -13.04 -5.59
CA PHE A 258 -14.97 -13.78 -5.41
C PHE A 258 -16.11 -13.27 -6.30
N ASN A 259 -15.83 -12.57 -7.40
CA ASN A 259 -16.83 -12.02 -8.33
C ASN A 259 -17.91 -11.19 -7.64
N CYS A 260 -17.55 -10.47 -6.59
CA CYS A 260 -18.43 -9.59 -5.79
C CYS A 260 -19.68 -10.30 -5.24
N LYS A 261 -19.62 -11.62 -4.94
CA LYS A 261 -20.79 -12.43 -4.55
C LYS A 261 -21.56 -11.94 -3.33
N TYR A 262 -20.91 -11.15 -2.47
CA TYR A 262 -21.52 -10.51 -1.29
C TYR A 262 -21.79 -9.02 -1.48
N GLY A 263 -21.51 -8.48 -2.66
CA GLY A 263 -21.53 -7.07 -3.01
C GLY A 263 -20.12 -6.47 -3.10
N LYS A 264 -20.00 -5.35 -3.79
CA LYS A 264 -18.72 -4.65 -3.95
C LYS A 264 -18.30 -4.03 -2.62
N LEU A 265 -17.03 -4.18 -2.26
CA LEU A 265 -16.42 -3.43 -1.18
C LEU A 265 -16.19 -1.98 -1.63
N PRO A 266 -16.59 -0.97 -0.85
CA PRO A 266 -16.36 0.42 -1.20
C PRO A 266 -14.89 0.80 -1.13
N TYR A 267 -14.38 1.38 -2.22
CA TYR A 267 -13.05 1.98 -2.29
C TYR A 267 -13.16 3.45 -2.73
N ARG A 268 -12.16 4.23 -2.39
CA ARG A 268 -11.94 5.54 -3.01
C ARG A 268 -10.86 5.41 -4.07
N SER A 269 -11.05 6.16 -5.11
CA SER A 269 -10.11 6.33 -6.22
C SER A 269 -9.55 7.75 -6.24
N VAL A 270 -8.52 7.96 -7.06
CA VAL A 270 -7.90 9.26 -7.32
C VAL A 270 -7.57 9.36 -8.79
N THR A 271 -7.92 10.46 -9.42
CA THR A 271 -7.38 10.83 -10.74
C THR A 271 -6.23 11.82 -10.56
N PHE A 272 -5.23 11.69 -11.42
CA PHE A 272 -3.97 12.43 -11.35
C PHE A 272 -3.81 13.30 -12.59
N GLU A 273 -3.78 14.60 -12.40
CA GLU A 273 -3.49 15.57 -13.47
C GLU A 273 -2.03 16.00 -13.35
N HIS A 274 -1.18 15.48 -14.25
CA HIS A 274 0.23 15.82 -14.31
C HIS A 274 0.48 17.05 -15.19
N LYS A 275 1.35 17.94 -14.74
CA LYS A 275 1.79 19.12 -15.50
C LYS A 275 3.30 19.29 -15.37
N THR A 276 3.97 19.46 -16.50
CA THR A 276 5.39 19.85 -16.53
C THR A 276 5.50 21.33 -16.86
N LEU A 277 6.31 22.03 -16.08
CA LEU A 277 6.45 23.48 -16.15
C LEU A 277 7.92 23.84 -16.44
N PRO A 278 8.20 24.84 -17.32
CA PRO A 278 9.56 25.25 -17.65
C PRO A 278 10.15 26.18 -16.58
N VAL A 279 10.08 25.76 -15.34
CA VAL A 279 10.62 26.49 -14.17
C VAL A 279 11.37 25.51 -13.26
N ASP A 280 12.37 26.02 -12.54
CA ASP A 280 13.14 25.17 -11.63
C ASP A 280 12.29 24.63 -10.47
N LYS A 281 11.46 25.48 -9.87
CA LYS A 281 10.56 25.11 -8.76
C LYS A 281 9.22 25.81 -8.92
N PHE A 282 8.16 25.09 -8.58
CA PHE A 282 6.78 25.57 -8.59
C PHE A 282 6.28 25.96 -7.20
N GLN A 283 6.68 25.22 -6.18
CA GLN A 283 6.21 25.41 -4.80
C GLN A 283 7.38 25.24 -3.81
N PRO A 284 7.28 25.77 -2.56
CA PRO A 284 8.39 25.78 -1.63
C PRO A 284 8.67 24.44 -0.95
N VAL A 285 7.72 23.50 -0.99
CA VAL A 285 7.80 22.17 -0.36
C VAL A 285 7.28 21.08 -1.29
N GLY A 286 7.51 19.84 -0.95
CA GLY A 286 7.08 18.70 -1.77
C GLY A 286 5.58 18.62 -2.01
N THR A 287 4.74 18.96 -1.02
CA THR A 287 3.28 18.88 -1.14
C THR A 287 2.59 20.08 -0.51
N VAL A 288 1.61 20.63 -1.22
CA VAL A 288 0.70 21.66 -0.69
C VAL A 288 -0.73 21.11 -0.73
N ASN A 289 -1.38 21.08 0.44
CA ASN A 289 -2.77 20.67 0.59
C ASN A 289 -3.72 21.87 0.42
N PHE A 290 -4.86 21.60 -0.19
CA PHE A 290 -5.95 22.57 -0.39
C PHE A 290 -7.23 22.03 0.26
N PRO A 291 -7.42 22.23 1.57
CA PRO A 291 -8.55 21.65 2.29
C PRO A 291 -9.92 22.07 1.77
N ASN A 292 -10.12 23.35 1.51
CA ASN A 292 -11.44 23.93 1.27
C ASN A 292 -11.63 24.46 -0.16
N ASP A 293 -10.57 25.06 -0.72
CA ASP A 293 -10.60 25.61 -2.07
C ASP A 293 -10.33 24.50 -3.11
N TYR A 294 -10.72 24.69 -4.34
CA TYR A 294 -10.49 23.81 -5.48
C TYR A 294 -11.06 22.38 -5.37
N ALA A 295 -11.18 21.71 -6.51
CA ALA A 295 -11.65 20.32 -6.58
C ALA A 295 -10.58 19.30 -6.17
N TYR A 296 -9.30 19.61 -6.39
CA TYR A 296 -8.19 18.77 -5.97
C TYR A 296 -7.91 18.91 -4.46
N THR A 297 -7.35 17.90 -3.87
CA THR A 297 -6.99 17.90 -2.45
C THR A 297 -5.58 18.39 -2.20
N ARG A 298 -4.65 18.13 -3.11
CA ARG A 298 -3.24 18.52 -2.97
C ARG A 298 -2.53 18.60 -4.30
N VAL A 299 -1.41 19.34 -4.29
CA VAL A 299 -0.45 19.42 -5.39
C VAL A 299 0.89 18.95 -4.88
N THR A 300 1.52 18.02 -5.60
CA THR A 300 2.87 17.53 -5.26
C THR A 300 3.84 17.84 -6.38
N GLU A 301 5.00 18.40 -6.03
CA GLU A 301 6.13 18.65 -6.92
C GLU A 301 7.20 17.58 -6.73
N PHE A 302 7.47 16.81 -7.78
CA PHE A 302 8.29 15.60 -7.67
C PHE A 302 9.77 15.87 -7.40
N LYS A 303 10.34 16.95 -7.91
CA LYS A 303 11.77 17.27 -7.71
C LYS A 303 12.16 17.42 -6.24
N HIS A 304 11.23 17.85 -5.38
CA HIS A 304 11.48 17.84 -3.92
C HIS A 304 11.65 16.41 -3.39
N LEU A 305 10.85 15.47 -3.89
CA LEU A 305 10.88 14.08 -3.46
C LEU A 305 12.12 13.35 -4.00
N THR A 306 12.38 13.49 -5.29
CA THR A 306 13.45 12.78 -5.99
C THR A 306 14.82 13.38 -5.79
N GLY A 307 14.90 14.68 -5.48
CA GLY A 307 16.14 15.44 -5.40
C GLY A 307 16.80 15.71 -6.76
N GLN A 308 16.08 15.47 -7.85
CA GLN A 308 16.58 15.67 -9.21
C GLN A 308 16.87 17.15 -9.47
N VAL A 309 18.00 17.42 -10.10
CA VAL A 309 18.34 18.74 -10.64
C VAL A 309 17.95 18.77 -12.12
N HIS A 310 16.98 19.62 -12.46
CA HIS A 310 16.46 19.73 -13.83
C HIS A 310 15.89 21.13 -14.06
N PRO A 311 16.03 21.75 -15.26
CA PRO A 311 15.52 23.08 -15.55
C PRO A 311 13.98 23.19 -15.53
N SER A 312 13.29 22.08 -15.83
CA SER A 312 11.82 21.97 -15.68
C SER A 312 11.45 21.25 -14.40
N THR A 313 10.22 21.42 -13.95
CA THR A 313 9.64 20.67 -12.84
C THR A 313 8.31 20.06 -13.22
N SER A 314 7.94 18.93 -12.61
CA SER A 314 6.65 18.28 -12.82
C SER A 314 5.88 18.20 -11.51
N VAL A 315 4.60 18.55 -11.60
CA VAL A 315 3.65 18.54 -10.49
C VAL A 315 2.46 17.65 -10.81
N VAL A 316 1.82 17.13 -9.78
CA VAL A 316 0.58 16.37 -9.90
C VAL A 316 -0.50 16.99 -9.03
N TYR A 317 -1.68 17.20 -9.61
CA TYR A 317 -2.91 17.57 -8.91
C TYR A 317 -3.72 16.30 -8.65
N GLU A 318 -4.13 16.09 -7.39
CA GLU A 318 -4.86 14.89 -7.00
C GLU A 318 -6.35 15.20 -6.82
N HIS A 319 -7.18 14.54 -7.63
CA HIS A 319 -8.64 14.66 -7.62
C HIS A 319 -9.26 13.36 -7.11
N PRO A 320 -9.66 13.29 -5.83
CA PRO A 320 -10.34 12.12 -5.30
C PRO A 320 -11.69 11.89 -5.97
N CYS A 321 -12.02 10.63 -6.25
CA CYS A 321 -13.27 10.23 -6.89
C CYS A 321 -13.81 8.92 -6.30
N ALA A 322 -15.07 8.61 -6.60
CA ALA A 322 -15.72 7.39 -6.13
C ALA A 322 -15.43 6.18 -7.04
N GLU A 323 -15.20 6.45 -8.32
CA GLU A 323 -15.03 5.43 -9.34
C GLU A 323 -13.60 5.42 -9.88
N GLY A 324 -13.14 4.28 -10.38
CA GLY A 324 -11.81 4.07 -10.93
C GLY A 324 -11.06 2.94 -10.25
N ASP A 325 -9.75 2.92 -10.40
CA ASP A 325 -8.88 1.96 -9.72
C ASP A 325 -9.00 2.11 -8.19
N PRO A 326 -9.06 1.01 -7.43
CA PRO A 326 -9.18 1.06 -5.97
C PRO A 326 -7.85 1.47 -5.34
N TYR A 327 -7.84 2.62 -4.64
CA TYR A 327 -6.68 3.10 -3.89
C TYR A 327 -6.83 2.90 -2.39
N TYR A 328 -7.99 3.26 -1.85
CA TYR A 328 -8.22 3.31 -0.41
C TYR A 328 -9.50 2.59 -0.02
N PRO A 329 -9.42 1.52 0.78
CA PRO A 329 -10.60 0.94 1.45
C PRO A 329 -11.29 2.01 2.30
N VAL A 330 -12.62 2.11 2.21
CA VAL A 330 -13.37 3.09 3.00
C VAL A 330 -13.61 2.56 4.41
N PRO A 331 -13.01 3.17 5.46
CA PRO A 331 -13.04 2.64 6.82
C PRO A 331 -14.35 2.99 7.53
N ARG A 332 -15.35 2.11 7.39
CA ARG A 332 -16.65 2.18 8.05
C ARG A 332 -17.02 0.82 8.65
N PRO A 333 -17.76 0.76 9.77
CA PRO A 333 -18.14 -0.50 10.42
C PRO A 333 -18.90 -1.47 9.51
N GLU A 334 -19.81 -0.96 8.67
CA GLU A 334 -20.55 -1.78 7.70
C GLU A 334 -19.64 -2.42 6.64
N ASN A 335 -18.64 -1.69 6.18
CA ASN A 335 -17.65 -2.21 5.21
C ASN A 335 -16.76 -3.28 5.84
N ALA A 336 -16.38 -3.09 7.11
CA ALA A 336 -15.66 -4.11 7.86
C ALA A 336 -16.50 -5.39 8.03
N THR A 337 -17.80 -5.27 8.24
CA THR A 337 -18.73 -6.41 8.31
C THR A 337 -18.85 -7.12 6.98
N LEU A 338 -18.92 -6.39 5.87
CA LEU A 338 -18.94 -6.98 4.54
C LEU A 338 -17.60 -7.68 4.22
N TYR A 339 -16.46 -7.05 4.57
CA TYR A 339 -15.14 -7.66 4.39
C TYR A 339 -15.01 -8.99 5.14
N LYS A 340 -15.49 -9.10 6.38
CA LYS A 340 -15.45 -10.36 7.15
C LYS A 340 -16.11 -11.54 6.44
N ARG A 341 -17.13 -11.30 5.61
CA ARG A 341 -17.75 -12.36 4.82
C ARG A 341 -16.80 -12.90 3.74
N TYR A 342 -16.02 -12.01 3.11
CA TYR A 342 -14.98 -12.38 2.15
C TYR A 342 -13.77 -13.03 2.84
N GLU A 343 -13.38 -12.52 4.00
CA GLU A 343 -12.30 -13.09 4.81
C GLU A 343 -12.58 -14.54 5.19
N ALA A 344 -13.80 -14.83 5.69
CA ALA A 344 -14.22 -16.19 6.02
C ALA A 344 -14.18 -17.16 4.83
N GLU A 345 -14.48 -16.69 3.61
CA GLU A 345 -14.34 -17.50 2.39
C GLU A 345 -12.86 -17.68 2.00
N ALA A 346 -12.06 -16.62 2.13
CA ALA A 346 -10.64 -16.67 1.82
C ALA A 346 -9.90 -17.66 2.72
N GLU A 347 -10.29 -17.77 3.99
CA GLU A 347 -9.73 -18.70 4.97
C GLU A 347 -10.03 -20.19 4.64
N GLN A 348 -11.04 -20.47 3.81
CA GLN A 348 -11.35 -21.83 3.37
C GLN A 348 -10.48 -22.30 2.18
N LEU A 349 -9.69 -21.40 1.59
CA LEU A 349 -8.86 -21.71 0.43
C LEU A 349 -7.45 -22.11 0.87
N ASP A 350 -7.16 -23.39 0.86
CA ASP A 350 -5.88 -23.95 1.28
C ASP A 350 -4.69 -23.56 0.40
N ASN A 351 -4.95 -23.29 -0.88
CA ASN A 351 -3.94 -23.00 -1.89
C ASN A 351 -3.92 -21.54 -2.36
N VAL A 352 -4.57 -20.61 -1.63
CA VAL A 352 -4.56 -19.18 -1.92
C VAL A 352 -4.19 -18.39 -0.66
N THR A 353 -3.29 -17.43 -0.78
CA THR A 353 -2.95 -16.48 0.28
C THR A 353 -3.28 -15.06 -0.16
N PHE A 354 -4.08 -14.35 0.63
CA PHE A 354 -4.45 -12.96 0.40
C PHE A 354 -3.52 -12.03 1.16
N VAL A 355 -2.83 -11.12 0.46
CA VAL A 355 -1.84 -10.20 1.05
C VAL A 355 -1.93 -8.84 0.38
N GLY A 356 -1.69 -7.78 1.15
CA GLY A 356 -1.67 -6.41 0.65
C GLY A 356 -2.94 -5.64 0.96
N ARG A 357 -2.91 -4.34 0.67
CA ARG A 357 -3.94 -3.37 1.03
C ARG A 357 -5.34 -3.76 0.54
N LEU A 358 -5.45 -4.17 -0.71
CA LEU A 358 -6.74 -4.46 -1.35
C LEU A 358 -7.26 -5.85 -0.97
N ALA A 359 -6.37 -6.84 -0.91
CA ALA A 359 -6.73 -8.22 -0.58
C ALA A 359 -7.14 -8.40 0.90
N THR A 360 -6.67 -7.54 1.80
CA THR A 360 -7.03 -7.56 3.22
C THR A 360 -7.91 -6.39 3.65
N TYR A 361 -8.37 -5.59 2.70
CA TYR A 361 -9.23 -4.42 2.91
C TYR A 361 -8.78 -3.51 4.04
N LYS A 362 -7.46 -3.21 4.09
CA LYS A 362 -6.86 -2.37 5.14
C LYS A 362 -6.06 -1.21 4.54
N TYR A 363 -6.13 -0.07 5.21
CA TYR A 363 -5.39 1.14 4.81
C TYR A 363 -3.95 1.07 5.32
N TYR A 364 -3.09 0.39 4.60
CA TYR A 364 -1.67 0.24 4.92
C TYR A 364 -0.78 1.28 4.24
N ASN A 365 0.27 1.71 4.94
CA ASN A 365 1.43 2.36 4.35
C ASN A 365 2.35 1.31 3.67
N MET A 366 3.33 1.77 2.89
CA MET A 366 4.25 0.88 2.17
C MET A 366 5.00 -0.09 3.09
N ASP A 367 5.55 0.42 4.19
CA ASP A 367 6.26 -0.38 5.20
C ASP A 367 5.37 -1.47 5.82
N GLN A 368 4.12 -1.15 6.10
CA GLN A 368 3.15 -2.10 6.63
C GLN A 368 2.82 -3.20 5.61
N VAL A 369 2.75 -2.87 4.32
CA VAL A 369 2.59 -3.88 3.25
C VAL A 369 3.82 -4.78 3.18
N VAL A 370 5.03 -4.23 3.25
CA VAL A 370 6.27 -5.01 3.28
C VAL A 370 6.30 -5.92 4.51
N GLY A 371 6.01 -5.39 5.70
CA GLY A 371 5.96 -6.16 6.94
C GLY A 371 4.94 -7.29 6.90
N GLN A 372 3.73 -7.03 6.37
CA GLN A 372 2.71 -8.06 6.16
C GLN A 372 3.20 -9.16 5.22
N SER A 373 3.90 -8.79 4.14
CA SER A 373 4.42 -9.74 3.14
C SER A 373 5.53 -10.61 3.72
N LEU A 374 6.45 -10.03 4.49
CA LEU A 374 7.49 -10.79 5.21
C LEU A 374 6.88 -11.76 6.24
N ALA A 375 5.85 -11.34 6.96
CA ALA A 375 5.12 -12.21 7.88
C ALA A 375 4.36 -13.33 7.14
N ALA A 376 3.77 -13.05 5.98
CA ALA A 376 3.14 -14.05 5.13
C ALA A 376 4.17 -15.06 4.60
N PHE A 377 5.34 -14.60 4.16
CA PHE A 377 6.44 -15.47 3.75
C PHE A 377 6.87 -16.42 4.87
N LYS A 378 7.02 -15.91 6.10
CA LYS A 378 7.38 -16.75 7.25
C LYS A 378 6.39 -17.91 7.45
N ARG A 379 5.09 -17.61 7.39
CA ARG A 379 4.03 -18.65 7.51
C ARG A 379 4.08 -19.67 6.36
N LEU A 380 4.28 -19.20 5.11
CA LEU A 380 4.40 -20.09 3.95
C LEU A 380 5.62 -21.01 4.08
N ARG A 381 6.76 -20.48 4.52
CA ARG A 381 7.99 -21.25 4.76
C ARG A 381 7.77 -22.33 5.83
N GLU A 382 7.17 -21.99 6.97
CA GLU A 382 6.87 -22.92 8.05
C GLU A 382 5.95 -24.05 7.56
N ARG A 383 4.91 -23.72 6.80
CA ARG A 383 3.99 -24.70 6.20
C ARG A 383 4.70 -25.67 5.24
N GLU A 384 5.60 -25.16 4.40
CA GLU A 384 6.37 -26.00 3.48
C GLU A 384 7.31 -26.93 4.21
N MET A 385 7.99 -26.46 5.27
CA MET A 385 8.89 -27.28 6.10
C MET A 385 8.12 -28.41 6.78
N SER A 386 6.99 -28.13 7.44
CA SER A 386 6.14 -29.12 8.07
C SER A 386 5.62 -30.17 7.07
N THR A 387 5.25 -29.74 5.86
CA THR A 387 4.81 -30.66 4.81
C THR A 387 5.96 -31.55 4.32
N ALA A 388 7.17 -31.05 4.22
CA ALA A 388 8.35 -31.81 3.83
C ALA A 388 8.72 -32.85 4.92
N GLU A 389 8.69 -32.46 6.19
CA GLU A 389 8.94 -33.36 7.32
C GLU A 389 7.92 -34.50 7.37
N ALA A 390 6.62 -34.20 7.28
CA ALA A 390 5.57 -35.23 7.25
C ALA A 390 5.74 -36.21 6.08
N ARG A 391 6.21 -35.72 4.92
CA ARG A 391 6.48 -36.56 3.75
C ARG A 391 7.68 -37.50 3.98
N ILE A 392 8.74 -37.02 4.63
CA ILE A 392 9.91 -37.81 4.96
C ILE A 392 9.53 -38.92 5.95
N GLU A 393 8.76 -38.58 6.99
CA GLU A 393 8.26 -39.56 7.95
C GLU A 393 7.41 -40.65 7.26
N SER A 394 6.49 -40.26 6.38
CA SER A 394 5.65 -41.21 5.66
C SER A 394 6.44 -42.17 4.74
N LEU A 395 7.57 -41.72 4.21
CA LEU A 395 8.47 -42.55 3.40
C LEU A 395 9.34 -43.49 4.23
N SER A 396 9.66 -43.11 5.49
CA SER A 396 10.47 -43.92 6.40
C SER A 396 9.71 -45.07 7.07
N VAL A 397 8.36 -44.99 7.08
CA VAL A 397 7.47 -46.01 7.71
C VAL A 397 7.06 -47.13 6.76
N LYS A 398 7.64 -47.29 5.57
CA LYS A 398 7.36 -48.46 4.71
C LYS A 398 7.87 -49.74 5.41
N PRO A 399 7.03 -50.75 5.74
CA PRO A 399 7.45 -51.96 6.41
C PRO A 399 8.43 -52.73 5.53
N ARG A 400 9.58 -53.13 6.13
CA ARG A 400 10.46 -54.12 5.52
C ARG A 400 9.63 -55.36 5.21
N GLY A 401 9.43 -55.64 3.95
CA GLY A 401 8.77 -56.85 3.51
C GLY A 401 9.40 -58.08 4.15
N LYS A 402 8.58 -58.96 4.76
CA LYS A 402 9.02 -60.24 5.24
C LYS A 402 9.63 -61.01 4.07
N LEU A 403 10.93 -61.26 4.14
CA LEU A 403 11.57 -62.27 3.28
C LEU A 403 10.86 -63.59 3.50
N ALA A 404 10.18 -64.11 2.48
CA ALA A 404 9.68 -65.48 2.46
C ALA A 404 10.87 -66.40 2.54
N GLN A 405 10.91 -67.28 3.54
CA GLN A 405 11.86 -68.38 3.57
C GLN A 405 11.43 -69.41 2.54
N PRO A 406 12.36 -69.95 1.71
CA PRO A 406 12.06 -71.06 0.82
C PRO A 406 11.92 -72.35 1.63
N ALA A 407 10.92 -73.17 1.22
CA ALA A 407 10.66 -74.52 1.75
C ALA A 407 11.69 -75.55 1.26
#